data_b1ca73844de1a6354664399a0d5926df
#
_entry.id   b1ca73844de1a6354664399a0d5926df
#
_cell.length_a   1.000
_cell.length_b   1.000
_cell.length_c   1.000
_cell.angle_alpha   90.00
_cell.angle_beta   90.00
_cell.angle_gamma   90.00
#
_symmetry.space_group_name_H-M   'P 1'
#
loop_
_entity.id
_entity.type
_entity.pdbx_description
1 polymer ?
#
loop_
_entity_poly.entity_id
_entity_poly.type
_entity_poly.pdbx_seq_one_letter_code
_entity_poly.pdbx_strand_id
1 'polypeptide(L)'
;YVNWYCNVNFGGNTEYNDGFSYENWGGYNLLVKLNQRNPEVQNYICDVIRFWVSEFDIDGIRLDAADVLDFDFMRVLRHTADEVKKDFWLMGEVIHGDYSRWVNGQTLHSVTNYALHKALYSGHNDHNYFEIAHTVKYLQNMGDLDLYNFVDNHDVERIYTKLSNKAHFAPVHVLLYTLP
;
A
#
# COMPACT_ATOMS: atom_id res chain seq x y z
N TYR A 1 -12.79 11.51 21.92
CA TYR A 1 -12.38 10.76 20.71
C TYR A 1 -13.07 11.22 19.41
N VAL A 2 -14.07 12.15 19.44
CA VAL A 2 -14.74 12.63 18.21
C VAL A 2 -13.75 13.27 17.24
N ASN A 3 -12.77 14.02 17.73
CA ASN A 3 -11.69 14.63 16.96
C ASN A 3 -10.67 13.64 16.37
N TRP A 4 -10.77 12.36 16.71
CA TRP A 4 -9.97 11.28 16.14
C TRP A 4 -10.45 10.87 14.74
N TYR A 5 -11.66 11.26 14.37
CA TYR A 5 -12.29 10.91 13.10
C TYR A 5 -12.47 12.14 12.23
N CYS A 6 -12.46 11.94 10.90
CA CYS A 6 -12.62 13.05 9.96
C CYS A 6 -14.09 13.39 9.75
N ASN A 7 -14.37 14.70 9.76
CA ASN A 7 -15.64 15.28 9.32
C ASN A 7 -16.89 14.69 10.02
N VAL A 8 -16.81 14.42 11.32
CA VAL A 8 -17.97 13.99 12.10
C VAL A 8 -19.01 15.09 12.14
N ASN A 9 -20.24 14.80 11.71
CA ASN A 9 -21.36 15.72 11.65
C ASN A 9 -22.59 15.12 12.34
N PHE A 10 -22.96 15.69 13.48
CA PHE A 10 -24.12 15.28 14.29
C PHE A 10 -25.46 15.76 13.70
N GLY A 11 -25.44 16.53 12.61
CA GLY A 11 -26.63 16.87 11.81
C GLY A 11 -26.83 15.98 10.58
N GLY A 12 -25.96 14.99 10.40
CA GLY A 12 -25.99 14.05 9.29
C GLY A 12 -26.62 12.71 9.66
N ASN A 13 -26.49 11.75 8.74
CA ASN A 13 -26.88 10.36 8.97
C ASN A 13 -26.13 9.42 8.04
N THR A 14 -26.09 8.13 8.35
CA THR A 14 -25.60 7.04 7.50
C THR A 14 -26.73 6.07 7.18
N GLU A 15 -26.45 5.04 6.38
CA GLU A 15 -27.40 3.94 6.14
C GLU A 15 -27.80 3.17 7.41
N TYR A 16 -27.05 3.32 8.49
CA TYR A 16 -27.36 2.69 9.79
C TYR A 16 -28.36 3.50 10.63
N ASN A 17 -28.75 4.68 10.16
CA ASN A 17 -29.68 5.58 10.84
C ASN A 17 -29.26 5.94 12.27
N ASP A 18 -27.98 6.22 12.45
CA ASP A 18 -27.33 6.47 13.74
C ASP A 18 -27.32 7.96 14.16
N GLY A 19 -27.86 8.84 13.31
CA GLY A 19 -28.05 10.27 13.63
C GLY A 19 -26.78 11.13 13.49
N PHE A 20 -25.71 10.59 12.87
CA PHE A 20 -24.51 11.35 12.52
C PHE A 20 -23.88 10.81 11.24
N SER A 21 -22.98 11.58 10.64
CA SER A 21 -22.19 11.15 9.49
C SER A 21 -20.72 11.45 9.73
N TYR A 22 -19.87 10.85 8.93
CA TYR A 22 -18.40 10.94 9.01
C TYR A 22 -17.76 10.63 7.67
N GLU A 23 -16.51 11.01 7.50
CA GLU A 23 -15.73 10.62 6.33
C GLU A 23 -15.32 9.15 6.43
N ASN A 24 -15.42 8.44 5.32
CA ASN A 24 -15.07 7.03 5.21
C ASN A 24 -14.24 6.77 3.95
N TRP A 25 -13.70 5.57 3.80
CA TRP A 25 -13.02 5.14 2.60
C TRP A 25 -14.02 4.62 1.56
N GLY A 26 -13.97 5.18 0.35
CA GLY A 26 -14.70 4.66 -0.81
C GLY A 26 -16.23 4.61 -0.68
N GLY A 27 -16.84 5.32 0.28
CA GLY A 27 -18.28 5.28 0.55
C GLY A 27 -18.70 4.16 1.51
N TYR A 28 -17.76 3.39 2.05
CA TYR A 28 -18.03 2.30 2.99
C TYR A 28 -18.06 2.81 4.43
N ASN A 29 -19.26 2.90 5.04
CA ASN A 29 -19.41 3.45 6.40
C ASN A 29 -18.73 2.63 7.51
N LEU A 30 -18.41 1.35 7.28
CA LEU A 30 -17.61 0.54 8.21
C LEU A 30 -16.11 0.90 8.20
N LEU A 31 -15.64 1.62 7.19
CA LEU A 31 -14.24 2.02 7.03
C LEU A 31 -14.09 3.50 7.36
N VAL A 32 -14.26 3.83 8.63
CA VAL A 32 -14.24 5.21 9.13
C VAL A 32 -12.84 5.79 9.04
N LYS A 33 -12.73 7.00 8.49
CA LYS A 33 -11.44 7.67 8.31
C LYS A 33 -10.96 8.30 9.61
N LEU A 34 -9.77 7.87 10.05
CA LEU A 34 -9.08 8.51 11.17
C LEU A 34 -8.51 9.87 10.75
N ASN A 35 -8.53 10.81 11.68
CA ASN A 35 -7.89 12.12 11.51
C ASN A 35 -6.38 11.99 11.71
N GLN A 36 -5.67 11.71 10.63
CA GLN A 36 -4.23 11.49 10.60
C GLN A 36 -3.42 12.75 11.00
N ARG A 37 -4.04 13.93 11.02
CA ARG A 37 -3.42 15.19 11.47
C ARG A 37 -3.60 15.47 12.96
N ASN A 38 -4.39 14.66 13.64
CA ASN A 38 -4.54 14.74 15.08
C ASN A 38 -3.31 14.11 15.77
N PRO A 39 -2.53 14.85 16.58
CA PRO A 39 -1.35 14.32 17.26
C PRO A 39 -1.64 13.12 18.17
N GLU A 40 -2.83 13.06 18.78
CA GLU A 40 -3.23 11.92 19.62
C GLU A 40 -3.38 10.64 18.78
N VAL A 41 -3.95 10.75 17.56
CA VAL A 41 -4.06 9.62 16.62
C VAL A 41 -2.68 9.19 16.15
N GLN A 42 -1.82 10.15 15.79
CA GLN A 42 -0.44 9.88 15.39
C GLN A 42 0.31 9.12 16.49
N ASN A 43 0.28 9.64 17.72
CA ASN A 43 0.94 9.01 18.87
C ASN A 43 0.40 7.61 19.13
N TYR A 44 -0.92 7.42 19.08
CA TYR A 44 -1.54 6.12 19.28
C TYR A 44 -1.06 5.08 18.25
N ILE A 45 -1.02 5.44 16.97
CA ILE A 45 -0.56 4.51 15.91
C ILE A 45 0.95 4.23 16.07
N CYS A 46 1.76 5.24 16.40
CA CYS A 46 3.18 5.04 16.70
C CYS A 46 3.40 4.10 17.91
N ASP A 47 2.58 4.24 18.95
CA ASP A 47 2.64 3.35 20.12
C ASP A 47 2.21 1.91 19.77
N VAL A 48 1.26 1.72 18.85
CA VAL A 48 0.93 0.39 18.32
C VAL A 48 2.15 -0.23 17.61
N ILE A 49 2.88 0.53 16.81
CA ILE A 49 4.10 0.03 16.15
C ILE A 49 5.14 -0.38 17.20
N ARG A 50 5.41 0.49 18.20
CA ARG A 50 6.36 0.19 19.29
C ARG A 50 5.94 -1.05 20.05
N PHE A 51 4.65 -1.20 20.34
CA PHE A 51 4.10 -2.37 21.02
C PHE A 51 4.33 -3.65 20.19
N TRP A 52 4.01 -3.64 18.89
CA TRP A 52 4.21 -4.83 18.06
C TRP A 52 5.68 -5.22 17.90
N VAL A 53 6.58 -4.25 17.81
CA VAL A 53 8.02 -4.54 17.79
C VAL A 53 8.47 -5.14 19.12
N SER A 54 8.03 -4.57 20.26
CA SER A 54 8.40 -5.03 21.60
C SER A 54 7.85 -6.42 21.90
N GLU A 55 6.59 -6.70 21.55
CA GLU A 55 5.91 -7.94 21.94
C GLU A 55 6.11 -9.08 20.94
N PHE A 56 6.22 -8.74 19.65
CA PHE A 56 6.21 -9.74 18.57
C PHE A 56 7.49 -9.73 17.72
N ASP A 57 8.40 -8.80 17.98
CA ASP A 57 9.66 -8.62 17.25
C ASP A 57 9.48 -8.53 15.72
N ILE A 58 8.42 -7.84 15.27
CA ILE A 58 8.16 -7.67 13.84
C ILE A 58 9.26 -6.84 13.17
N ASP A 59 9.50 -7.08 11.88
CA ASP A 59 10.54 -6.42 11.08
C ASP A 59 9.97 -5.34 10.13
N GLY A 60 8.66 -5.16 10.11
CA GLY A 60 8.01 -4.16 9.27
C GLY A 60 6.50 -4.22 9.34
N ILE A 61 5.85 -3.26 8.69
CA ILE A 61 4.40 -3.19 8.55
C ILE A 61 4.01 -2.85 7.12
N ARG A 62 2.84 -3.33 6.71
CA ARG A 62 2.14 -2.89 5.50
C ARG A 62 1.06 -1.89 5.88
N LEU A 63 1.02 -0.77 5.18
CA LEU A 63 -0.04 0.23 5.28
C LEU A 63 -1.04 -0.01 4.15
N ASP A 64 -2.26 -0.33 4.53
CA ASP A 64 -3.38 -0.50 3.62
C ASP A 64 -3.79 0.83 3.01
N ALA A 65 -4.21 0.85 1.73
CA ALA A 65 -4.64 2.05 1.00
C ALA A 65 -3.70 3.26 1.22
N ALA A 66 -2.40 3.05 1.12
CA ALA A 66 -1.41 4.08 1.44
C ALA A 66 -1.44 5.28 0.50
N ASP A 67 -2.05 5.16 -0.67
CA ASP A 67 -2.25 6.25 -1.63
C ASP A 67 -3.18 7.37 -1.10
N VAL A 68 -4.04 7.07 -0.11
CA VAL A 68 -4.93 8.04 0.54
C VAL A 68 -4.45 8.51 1.92
N LEU A 69 -3.29 8.05 2.38
CA LEU A 69 -2.71 8.51 3.63
C LEU A 69 -2.10 9.91 3.50
N ASP A 70 -2.17 10.67 4.58
CA ASP A 70 -1.54 11.99 4.69
C ASP A 70 -0.01 11.84 4.68
N PHE A 71 0.70 12.63 3.86
CA PHE A 71 2.15 12.55 3.74
C PHE A 71 2.89 12.97 5.02
N ASP A 72 2.34 13.92 5.78
CA ASP A 72 2.95 14.29 7.07
C ASP A 72 2.80 13.17 8.09
N PHE A 73 1.68 12.45 8.06
CA PHE A 73 1.51 11.23 8.85
C PHE A 73 2.49 10.13 8.43
N MET A 74 2.70 9.91 7.13
CA MET A 74 3.73 8.96 6.67
C MET A 74 5.14 9.30 7.18
N ARG A 75 5.48 10.60 7.25
CA ARG A 75 6.77 11.05 7.83
C ARG A 75 6.87 10.71 9.31
N VAL A 76 5.78 10.88 10.05
CA VAL A 76 5.72 10.49 11.48
C VAL A 76 5.92 8.98 11.63
N LEU A 77 5.23 8.17 10.80
CA LEU A 77 5.40 6.70 10.79
C LEU A 77 6.83 6.31 10.40
N ARG A 78 7.43 6.98 9.40
CA ARG A 78 8.80 6.73 8.98
C ARG A 78 9.80 7.01 10.12
N HIS A 79 9.66 8.13 10.80
CA HIS A 79 10.49 8.46 11.95
C HIS A 79 10.39 7.40 13.05
N THR A 80 9.17 6.97 13.37
CA THR A 80 8.94 5.89 14.35
C THR A 80 9.56 4.57 13.88
N ALA A 81 9.44 4.22 12.60
CA ALA A 81 10.04 3.02 12.03
C ALA A 81 11.56 3.02 12.20
N ASP A 82 12.21 4.14 11.85
CA ASP A 82 13.67 4.31 11.98
C ASP A 82 14.15 4.25 13.45
N GLU A 83 13.29 4.64 14.41
CA GLU A 83 13.62 4.61 15.85
C GLU A 83 13.46 3.23 16.50
N VAL A 84 12.42 2.46 16.12
CA VAL A 84 12.03 1.25 16.87
C VAL A 84 12.92 0.05 16.57
N LYS A 85 13.42 -0.07 15.35
CA LYS A 85 14.27 -1.20 14.95
C LYS A 85 15.10 -0.84 13.74
N LYS A 86 16.38 -1.21 13.76
CA LYS A 86 17.22 -1.07 12.56
C LYS A 86 16.63 -1.87 11.42
N ASP A 87 16.61 -1.26 10.23
CA ASP A 87 16.11 -1.84 8.98
C ASP A 87 14.61 -2.22 9.03
N PHE A 88 13.83 -1.58 9.93
CA PHE A 88 12.39 -1.78 10.00
C PHE A 88 11.72 -1.33 8.69
N TRP A 89 10.99 -2.25 8.06
CA TRP A 89 10.45 -2.03 6.72
C TRP A 89 9.03 -1.45 6.74
N LEU A 90 8.85 -0.30 6.12
CA LEU A 90 7.57 0.39 6.00
C LEU A 90 7.12 0.32 4.53
N MET A 91 6.16 -0.56 4.24
CA MET A 91 5.60 -0.77 2.91
C MET A 91 4.17 -0.22 2.83
N GLY A 92 3.82 0.43 1.72
CA GLY A 92 2.48 0.90 1.46
C GLY A 92 1.80 0.17 0.29
N GLU A 93 0.50 -0.01 0.39
CA GLU A 93 -0.29 -0.38 -0.76
C GLU A 93 -0.58 0.86 -1.61
N VAL A 94 -0.06 0.87 -2.82
CA VAL A 94 -0.32 1.90 -3.84
C VAL A 94 -0.59 1.20 -5.16
N ILE A 95 -1.75 1.47 -5.77
CA ILE A 95 -2.15 0.80 -7.02
C ILE A 95 -1.64 1.60 -8.23
N HIS A 96 -1.83 2.92 -8.23
CA HIS A 96 -1.54 3.77 -9.39
C HIS A 96 -0.74 5.02 -9.01
N GLY A 97 -0.03 5.54 -9.99
CA GLY A 97 0.67 6.82 -9.88
C GLY A 97 2.18 6.71 -10.04
N ASP A 98 2.86 7.80 -9.77
CA ASP A 98 4.31 7.86 -9.69
C ASP A 98 4.76 7.40 -8.31
N TYR A 99 5.31 6.21 -8.22
CA TYR A 99 5.69 5.57 -6.96
C TYR A 99 6.77 6.34 -6.19
N SER A 100 7.57 7.17 -6.87
CA SER A 100 8.58 8.02 -6.21
C SER A 100 7.98 9.02 -5.22
N ARG A 101 6.70 9.33 -5.35
CA ARG A 101 5.99 10.18 -4.40
C ARG A 101 5.91 9.57 -3.01
N TRP A 102 5.80 8.24 -2.93
CA TRP A 102 5.68 7.50 -1.67
C TRP A 102 6.99 6.86 -1.23
N VAL A 103 7.81 6.39 -2.19
CA VAL A 103 9.08 5.71 -1.91
C VAL A 103 10.22 6.70 -1.96
N ASN A 104 10.66 7.15 -0.80
CA ASN A 104 11.77 8.09 -0.67
C ASN A 104 12.32 8.09 0.77
N GLY A 105 13.39 8.84 1.01
CA GLY A 105 14.04 8.89 2.31
C GLY A 105 13.21 9.47 3.48
N GLN A 106 12.02 9.99 3.24
CA GLN A 106 11.18 10.63 4.26
C GLN A 106 9.85 9.92 4.53
N THR A 107 9.41 9.07 3.61
CA THR A 107 8.10 8.40 3.67
C THR A 107 8.27 6.89 3.69
N LEU A 108 7.78 6.17 2.70
CA LEU A 108 7.82 4.71 2.71
C LEU A 108 9.14 4.16 2.16
N HIS A 109 9.53 2.98 2.61
CA HIS A 109 10.66 2.25 2.05
C HIS A 109 10.28 1.58 0.73
N SER A 110 9.02 1.14 0.60
CA SER A 110 8.52 0.39 -0.55
C SER A 110 7.03 0.61 -0.75
N VAL A 111 6.56 0.35 -1.97
CA VAL A 111 5.13 0.20 -2.27
C VAL A 111 4.89 -1.02 -3.15
N THR A 112 3.64 -1.48 -3.18
CA THR A 112 3.20 -2.59 -4.05
C THR A 112 3.34 -2.23 -5.53
N ASN A 113 3.99 -3.10 -6.31
CA ASN A 113 4.22 -2.89 -7.73
C ASN A 113 3.07 -3.42 -8.60
N TYR A 114 1.92 -2.76 -8.53
CA TYR A 114 0.75 -3.12 -9.34
C TYR A 114 0.99 -2.92 -10.85
N ALA A 115 1.86 -1.98 -11.23
CA ALA A 115 2.21 -1.77 -12.62
C ALA A 115 2.89 -3.02 -13.22
N LEU A 116 3.88 -3.58 -12.52
CA LEU A 116 4.53 -4.82 -12.96
C LEU A 116 3.59 -6.03 -12.88
N HIS A 117 2.80 -6.15 -11.79
CA HIS A 117 1.77 -7.18 -11.69
C HIS A 117 0.87 -7.21 -12.93
N LYS A 118 0.33 -6.03 -13.32
CA LYS A 118 -0.52 -5.90 -14.50
C LYS A 118 0.21 -6.32 -15.78
N ALA A 119 1.43 -5.83 -16.01
CA ALA A 119 2.21 -6.13 -17.18
C ALA A 119 2.58 -7.62 -17.28
N LEU A 120 2.87 -8.28 -16.16
CA LEU A 120 3.22 -9.70 -16.13
C LEU A 120 2.07 -10.56 -16.62
N TYR A 121 0.85 -10.40 -16.08
CA TYR A 121 -0.24 -11.26 -16.54
C TYR A 121 -0.76 -10.87 -17.93
N SER A 122 -0.91 -9.59 -18.25
CA SER A 122 -1.43 -9.19 -19.56
C SER A 122 -0.43 -9.44 -20.68
N GLY A 123 0.85 -9.16 -20.45
CA GLY A 123 1.89 -9.46 -21.44
C GLY A 123 1.96 -10.93 -21.83
N HIS A 124 1.73 -11.84 -20.88
CA HIS A 124 1.66 -13.28 -21.16
C HIS A 124 0.36 -13.67 -21.87
N ASN A 125 -0.79 -13.13 -21.44
CA ASN A 125 -2.09 -13.45 -22.01
C ASN A 125 -2.24 -12.95 -23.45
N ASP A 126 -1.71 -11.75 -23.71
CA ASP A 126 -1.81 -11.08 -25.02
C ASP A 126 -0.61 -11.40 -25.93
N HIS A 127 0.33 -12.25 -25.48
CA HIS A 127 1.59 -12.55 -26.18
C HIS A 127 2.38 -11.28 -26.54
N ASN A 128 2.33 -10.26 -25.67
CA ASN A 128 2.94 -8.95 -25.85
C ASN A 128 3.98 -8.63 -24.76
N TYR A 129 5.16 -9.24 -24.87
CA TYR A 129 6.24 -9.00 -23.90
C TYR A 129 6.85 -7.60 -23.96
N PHE A 130 6.57 -6.83 -25.03
CA PHE A 130 6.95 -5.42 -25.08
C PHE A 130 6.26 -4.60 -23.97
N GLU A 131 5.08 -5.00 -23.52
CA GLU A 131 4.40 -4.39 -22.39
C GLU A 131 5.23 -4.52 -21.09
N ILE A 132 5.78 -5.72 -20.85
CA ILE A 132 6.64 -5.96 -19.67
C ILE A 132 7.89 -5.10 -19.76
N ALA A 133 8.59 -5.13 -20.92
CA ALA A 133 9.79 -4.33 -21.13
C ALA A 133 9.53 -2.84 -20.99
N HIS A 134 8.40 -2.34 -21.53
CA HIS A 134 7.99 -0.95 -21.39
C HIS A 134 7.74 -0.56 -19.93
N THR A 135 7.03 -1.42 -19.18
CA THR A 135 6.73 -1.19 -17.77
C THR A 135 8.00 -1.16 -16.92
N VAL A 136 8.92 -2.10 -17.12
CA VAL A 136 10.21 -2.11 -16.43
C VAL A 136 10.98 -0.80 -16.69
N LYS A 137 11.06 -0.39 -17.95
CA LYS A 137 11.72 0.87 -18.31
C LYS A 137 11.02 2.10 -17.69
N TYR A 138 9.70 2.10 -17.66
CA TYR A 138 8.92 3.16 -17.03
C TYR A 138 9.21 3.26 -15.53
N LEU A 139 9.27 2.12 -14.83
CA LEU A 139 9.59 2.08 -13.40
C LEU A 139 11.02 2.54 -13.13
N GLN A 140 11.99 2.12 -13.94
CA GLN A 140 13.39 2.58 -13.84
C GLN A 140 13.52 4.10 -14.02
N ASN A 141 12.67 4.73 -14.82
CA ASN A 141 12.66 6.19 -15.00
C ASN A 141 12.17 6.96 -13.76
N MET A 142 11.50 6.29 -12.82
CA MET A 142 11.10 6.89 -11.53
C MET A 142 12.27 6.96 -10.53
N GLY A 143 13.40 6.32 -10.83
CA GLY A 143 14.58 6.21 -9.97
C GLY A 143 14.82 4.78 -9.51
N ASP A 144 15.82 4.63 -8.64
CA ASP A 144 16.14 3.34 -8.00
C ASP A 144 15.20 3.14 -6.79
N LEU A 145 14.01 2.60 -7.07
CA LEU A 145 12.97 2.40 -6.08
C LEU A 145 12.90 0.93 -5.67
N ASP A 146 12.93 0.67 -4.37
CA ASP A 146 12.59 -0.64 -3.82
C ASP A 146 11.08 -0.86 -3.91
N LEU A 147 10.64 -1.71 -4.85
CA LEU A 147 9.23 -2.01 -5.05
C LEU A 147 8.91 -3.45 -4.66
N TYR A 148 7.77 -3.64 -4.02
CA TYR A 148 7.26 -4.98 -3.67
C TYR A 148 6.61 -5.62 -4.90
N ASN A 149 7.37 -6.47 -5.59
CA ASN A 149 6.91 -7.20 -6.77
C ASN A 149 6.04 -8.40 -6.35
N PHE A 150 4.96 -8.63 -7.06
CA PHE A 150 4.06 -9.75 -6.82
C PHE A 150 3.35 -10.18 -8.11
N VAL A 151 2.88 -11.42 -8.17
CA VAL A 151 2.05 -11.92 -9.27
C VAL A 151 0.57 -12.01 -8.88
N ASP A 152 0.28 -12.21 -7.61
CA ASP A 152 -1.04 -12.10 -7.02
C ASP A 152 -0.97 -11.77 -5.51
N ASN A 153 -2.10 -11.39 -4.93
CA ASN A 153 -2.29 -11.16 -3.50
C ASN A 153 -3.73 -11.51 -3.09
N HIS A 154 -4.16 -11.10 -1.90
CA HIS A 154 -5.50 -11.36 -1.38
C HIS A 154 -6.62 -10.52 -2.04
N ASP A 155 -6.28 -9.43 -2.74
CA ASP A 155 -7.22 -8.50 -3.39
C ASP A 155 -7.39 -8.75 -4.89
N VAL A 156 -6.54 -9.59 -5.50
CA VAL A 156 -6.59 -9.90 -6.91
C VAL A 156 -6.73 -11.40 -7.15
N GLU A 157 -7.23 -11.74 -8.34
CA GLU A 157 -7.36 -13.13 -8.75
C GLU A 157 -5.99 -13.82 -8.77
N ARG A 158 -5.94 -15.10 -8.33
CA ARG A 158 -4.73 -15.91 -8.35
C ARG A 158 -4.13 -16.00 -9.74
N ILE A 159 -2.83 -15.82 -9.85
CA ILE A 159 -2.13 -15.75 -11.14
C ILE A 159 -2.40 -17.00 -11.99
N TYR A 160 -2.45 -18.20 -11.38
CA TYR A 160 -2.76 -19.42 -12.11
C TYR A 160 -4.14 -19.37 -12.78
N THR A 161 -5.15 -18.80 -12.10
CA THR A 161 -6.50 -18.62 -12.68
C THR A 161 -6.47 -17.56 -13.78
N LYS A 162 -5.80 -16.45 -13.53
CA LYS A 162 -5.73 -15.27 -14.41
C LYS A 162 -5.01 -15.52 -15.74
N LEU A 163 -4.03 -16.43 -15.76
CA LEU A 163 -3.32 -16.80 -16.98
C LEU A 163 -4.21 -17.64 -17.93
N SER A 164 -4.34 -17.19 -19.18
CA SER A 164 -5.06 -17.92 -20.24
C SER A 164 -4.36 -19.25 -20.56
N ASN A 165 -3.04 -19.22 -20.71
CA ASN A 165 -2.21 -20.42 -20.90
C ASN A 165 -1.47 -20.76 -19.59
N LYS A 166 -1.81 -21.89 -18.98
CA LYS A 166 -1.22 -22.33 -17.71
C LYS A 166 0.28 -22.68 -17.81
N ALA A 167 0.79 -22.95 -18.99
CA ALA A 167 2.23 -23.13 -19.22
C ALA A 167 3.05 -21.85 -18.93
N HIS A 168 2.41 -20.69 -18.93
CA HIS A 168 3.05 -19.42 -18.58
C HIS A 168 3.26 -19.23 -17.07
N PHE A 169 2.75 -20.14 -16.23
CA PHE A 169 2.89 -20.02 -14.78
C PHE A 169 4.36 -19.98 -14.32
N ALA A 170 5.18 -20.90 -14.81
CA ALA A 170 6.61 -20.89 -14.47
C ALA A 170 7.35 -19.66 -15.05
N PRO A 171 7.22 -19.31 -16.35
CA PRO A 171 7.84 -18.11 -16.91
C PRO A 171 7.49 -16.82 -16.16
N VAL A 172 6.24 -16.64 -15.75
CA VAL A 172 5.80 -15.44 -14.99
C VAL A 172 6.54 -15.32 -13.66
N HIS A 173 6.77 -16.44 -12.96
CA HIS A 173 7.52 -16.44 -11.71
C HIS A 173 9.03 -16.25 -11.92
N VAL A 174 9.57 -16.76 -13.04
CA VAL A 174 10.97 -16.43 -13.40
C VAL A 174 11.13 -14.93 -13.54
N LEU A 175 10.24 -14.26 -14.25
CA LEU A 175 10.28 -12.81 -14.40
C LEU A 175 10.09 -12.09 -13.05
N LEU A 176 9.15 -12.55 -12.22
CA LEU A 176 8.93 -12.00 -10.88
C LEU A 176 10.22 -11.94 -10.05
N TYR A 177 11.01 -13.02 -10.07
CA TYR A 177 12.21 -13.15 -9.23
C TYR A 177 13.50 -12.64 -9.89
N THR A 178 13.45 -12.22 -11.15
CA THR A 178 14.64 -11.77 -11.89
C THR A 178 14.57 -10.33 -12.37
N LEU A 179 13.39 -9.73 -12.36
CA LEU A 179 13.23 -8.31 -12.66
C LEU A 179 13.53 -7.47 -11.41
N PRO A 180 14.04 -6.22 -11.59
CA PRO A 180 14.32 -5.31 -10.49
C PRO A 180 13.04 -4.87 -9.78
#